data_2bb5a75659080e94830b22bb54982108
#
_entry.id   2bb5a75659080e94830b22bb54982108
#
_cell.length_a   1.000
_cell.length_b   1.000
_cell.length_c   1.000
_cell.angle_alpha   90.00
_cell.angle_beta   90.00
_cell.angle_gamma   90.00
#
_symmetry.space_group_name_H-M   'P 1'
#
loop_
_entity.id
_entity.type
_entity.pdbx_description
1 polymer ?
#
loop_
_entity_poly.entity_id
_entity_poly.type
_entity_poly.pdbx_seq_one_letter_code
_entity_poly.pdbx_strand_id
1 'polypeptide(L)'
;NAIQSYVRFVKSGKEEPAVWLADHHDNGTAYTVASYTKGELFLVELGYIVGEENLSKILKKYYQDWNLKHPTDRDFLHIAQQISGMDLKWFHHYWINTTKTIDYAIKDVKYNDDSTTITLVNNGEVPMPIDFSIFTKDKKTVNYHIPLNMMRTPKTKDYFGDFQTLNYWNWTTKEYTLTIPYKKSDLQILGIDFSQRLADVNPENNFLEVK
;
A
#
# COMPACT_ATOMS: atom_id res chain seq x y z
N ASN A 1 13.79 1.14 10.34
CA ASN A 1 12.66 1.99 9.97
C ASN A 1 11.35 1.38 10.51
N ALA A 2 10.25 2.12 10.46
CA ALA A 2 8.96 1.70 11.03
C ALA A 2 8.47 0.36 10.43
N ILE A 3 8.56 0.20 9.10
CA ILE A 3 8.15 -1.04 8.41
C ILE A 3 8.91 -2.25 8.94
N GLN A 4 10.23 -2.18 9.07
CA GLN A 4 11.02 -3.32 9.58
C GLN A 4 10.68 -3.67 11.02
N SER A 5 10.41 -2.67 11.86
CA SER A 5 9.99 -2.87 13.25
C SER A 5 8.60 -3.51 13.31
N TYR A 6 7.67 -3.04 12.48
CA TYR A 6 6.33 -3.59 12.34
C TYR A 6 6.38 -5.06 11.88
N VAL A 7 7.06 -5.34 10.76
CA VAL A 7 7.17 -6.69 10.20
C VAL A 7 7.76 -7.68 11.20
N ARG A 8 8.79 -7.27 11.94
CA ARG A 8 9.39 -8.11 12.98
C ARG A 8 8.39 -8.44 14.09
N PHE A 9 7.61 -7.45 14.50
CA PHE A 9 6.61 -7.62 15.55
C PHE A 9 5.44 -8.51 15.10
N VAL A 10 4.92 -8.28 13.89
CA VAL A 10 3.87 -9.11 13.28
C VAL A 10 4.30 -10.58 13.21
N LYS A 11 5.52 -10.84 12.72
CA LYS A 11 6.09 -12.21 12.66
C LYS A 11 6.22 -12.89 14.04
N SER A 12 6.17 -12.15 15.13
CA SER A 12 6.14 -12.72 16.49
C SER A 12 4.75 -13.26 16.89
N GLY A 13 3.69 -12.98 16.10
CA GLY A 13 2.32 -13.37 16.42
C GLY A 13 1.68 -12.61 17.60
N LYS A 14 2.25 -11.48 17.99
CA LYS A 14 1.82 -10.67 19.15
C LYS A 14 1.16 -9.34 18.75
N GLU A 15 0.82 -9.20 17.48
CA GLU A 15 0.15 -8.00 17.00
C GLU A 15 -1.26 -7.89 17.58
N GLU A 16 -1.66 -6.66 17.90
CA GLU A 16 -2.96 -6.32 18.42
C GLU A 16 -3.60 -5.18 17.61
N PRO A 17 -4.95 -5.11 17.55
CA PRO A 17 -5.63 -4.06 16.83
C PRO A 17 -5.31 -2.66 17.37
N ALA A 18 -5.05 -1.71 16.48
CA ALA A 18 -4.72 -0.34 16.87
C ALA A 18 -5.90 0.41 17.52
N VAL A 19 -7.14 -0.06 17.32
CA VAL A 19 -8.35 0.52 17.92
C VAL A 19 -8.48 0.24 19.43
N TRP A 20 -7.70 -0.69 19.97
CA TRP A 20 -7.80 -1.02 21.39
C TRP A 20 -7.38 0.14 22.27
N LEU A 21 -8.06 0.26 23.44
CA LEU A 21 -7.66 1.22 24.46
C LEU A 21 -6.31 0.80 25.07
N ALA A 22 -5.56 1.78 25.56
CA ALA A 22 -4.19 1.57 26.04
C ALA A 22 -4.09 0.50 27.14
N ASP A 23 -5.11 0.39 27.99
CA ASP A 23 -5.19 -0.57 29.10
C ASP A 23 -5.69 -1.97 28.71
N HIS A 24 -6.09 -2.15 27.42
CA HIS A 24 -6.52 -3.44 26.88
C HIS A 24 -5.40 -4.21 26.19
N HIS A 25 -4.24 -3.59 25.98
CA HIS A 25 -3.09 -4.25 25.37
C HIS A 25 -2.41 -5.20 26.37
N ASP A 26 -1.99 -6.37 25.88
CA ASP A 26 -1.35 -7.40 26.71
C ASP A 26 -0.04 -6.92 27.34
N ASN A 27 0.68 -6.01 26.66
CA ASN A 27 1.93 -5.45 27.15
C ASN A 27 2.31 -4.13 26.47
N GLY A 28 3.27 -3.41 27.06
CA GLY A 28 3.71 -2.10 26.56
C GLY A 28 4.32 -2.12 25.16
N THR A 29 4.88 -3.23 24.70
CA THR A 29 5.42 -3.35 23.33
C THR A 29 4.28 -3.44 22.32
N ALA A 30 3.24 -4.23 22.59
CA ALA A 30 2.05 -4.33 21.75
C ALA A 30 1.36 -2.96 21.63
N TYR A 31 1.16 -2.28 22.76
CA TYR A 31 0.65 -0.90 22.79
C TYR A 31 1.49 0.05 21.93
N THR A 32 2.82 0.03 22.09
CA THR A 32 3.72 0.93 21.34
C THR A 32 3.63 0.67 19.84
N VAL A 33 3.63 -0.60 19.41
CA VAL A 33 3.50 -0.93 17.99
C VAL A 33 2.13 -0.56 17.45
N ALA A 34 1.05 -0.87 18.16
CA ALA A 34 -0.31 -0.56 17.73
C ALA A 34 -0.55 0.95 17.62
N SER A 35 -0.12 1.73 18.63
CA SER A 35 -0.44 3.16 18.70
C SER A 35 0.52 4.04 17.89
N TYR A 36 1.83 3.76 17.92
CA TYR A 36 2.84 4.61 17.28
C TYR A 36 3.28 4.06 15.93
N THR A 37 3.76 2.81 15.89
CA THR A 37 4.31 2.26 14.64
C THR A 37 3.22 2.08 13.58
N LYS A 38 2.09 1.47 13.93
CA LYS A 38 0.95 1.34 12.99
C LYS A 38 0.32 2.70 12.67
N GLY A 39 0.32 3.65 13.62
CA GLY A 39 -0.14 5.01 13.38
C GLY A 39 0.71 5.75 12.34
N GLU A 40 2.04 5.66 12.44
CA GLU A 40 2.97 6.18 11.43
C GLU A 40 2.72 5.51 10.07
N LEU A 41 2.68 4.19 10.04
CA LEU A 41 2.48 3.42 8.81
C LEU A 41 1.11 3.66 8.18
N PHE A 42 0.07 3.88 8.99
CA PHE A 42 -1.24 4.29 8.49
C PHE A 42 -1.17 5.54 7.62
N LEU A 43 -0.41 6.55 8.04
CA LEU A 43 -0.24 7.79 7.26
C LEU A 43 0.63 7.56 6.02
N VAL A 44 1.68 6.75 6.11
CA VAL A 44 2.54 6.41 4.97
C VAL A 44 1.74 5.66 3.90
N GLU A 45 0.97 4.66 4.30
CA GLU A 45 0.13 3.90 3.37
C GLU A 45 -1.07 4.70 2.86
N LEU A 46 -1.64 5.59 3.68
CA LEU A 46 -2.65 6.52 3.20
C LEU A 46 -2.07 7.40 2.08
N GLY A 47 -0.85 7.93 2.24
CA GLY A 47 -0.15 8.66 1.18
C GLY A 47 0.08 7.83 -0.07
N TYR A 48 0.43 6.57 0.08
CA TYR A 48 0.54 5.62 -1.03
C TYR A 48 -0.80 5.43 -1.78
N ILE A 49 -1.91 5.34 -1.05
CA ILE A 49 -3.25 5.14 -1.62
C ILE A 49 -3.76 6.40 -2.32
N VAL A 50 -3.71 7.55 -1.65
CA VAL A 50 -4.36 8.79 -2.12
C VAL A 50 -3.42 9.72 -2.90
N GLY A 51 -2.12 9.47 -2.86
CA GLY A 51 -1.06 10.35 -3.35
C GLY A 51 -0.64 11.42 -2.34
N GLU A 52 0.65 11.79 -2.33
CA GLU A 52 1.25 12.67 -1.32
C GLU A 52 0.65 14.08 -1.29
N GLU A 53 0.21 14.59 -2.45
CA GLU A 53 -0.46 15.89 -2.53
C GLU A 53 -1.79 15.87 -1.74
N ASN A 54 -2.58 14.80 -1.90
CA ASN A 54 -3.82 14.65 -1.15
C ASN A 54 -3.56 14.41 0.33
N LEU A 55 -2.56 13.60 0.69
CA LEU A 55 -2.18 13.42 2.09
C LEU A 55 -1.83 14.76 2.75
N SER A 56 -1.04 15.58 2.08
CA SER A 56 -0.69 16.93 2.60
C SER A 56 -1.94 17.79 2.82
N LYS A 57 -2.90 17.77 1.89
CA LYS A 57 -4.17 18.51 2.03
C LYS A 57 -5.02 17.96 3.18
N ILE A 58 -5.08 16.63 3.33
CA ILE A 58 -5.81 15.94 4.41
C ILE A 58 -5.26 16.38 5.78
N LEU A 59 -3.95 16.30 5.98
CA LEU A 59 -3.32 16.67 7.24
C LEU A 59 -3.54 18.15 7.59
N LYS A 60 -3.40 19.05 6.60
CA LYS A 60 -3.66 20.49 6.79
C LYS A 60 -5.12 20.76 7.16
N LYS A 61 -6.06 20.13 6.44
CA LYS A 61 -7.50 20.31 6.70
C LYS A 61 -7.89 19.74 8.06
N TYR A 62 -7.35 18.56 8.41
CA TYR A 62 -7.58 17.97 9.72
C TYR A 62 -7.09 18.88 10.85
N TYR A 63 -5.88 19.43 10.73
CA TYR A 63 -5.37 20.40 11.70
C TYR A 63 -6.25 21.65 11.79
N GLN A 64 -6.67 22.23 10.67
CA GLN A 64 -7.51 23.43 10.64
C GLN A 64 -8.87 23.21 11.31
N ASP A 65 -9.49 22.06 11.06
CA ASP A 65 -10.85 21.79 11.56
C ASP A 65 -10.86 21.34 13.03
N TRP A 66 -9.80 20.66 13.47
CA TRP A 66 -9.78 19.93 14.72
C TRP A 66 -8.75 20.43 15.74
N ASN A 67 -7.94 21.42 15.40
CA ASN A 67 -7.00 22.01 16.36
C ASN A 67 -7.73 22.43 17.64
N LEU A 68 -7.19 22.02 18.79
CA LEU A 68 -7.75 22.25 20.14
C LEU A 68 -9.15 21.64 20.37
N LYS A 69 -9.55 20.65 19.57
CA LYS A 69 -10.78 19.88 19.75
C LYS A 69 -10.45 18.40 20.00
N HIS A 70 -11.47 17.56 20.18
CA HIS A 70 -11.33 16.13 20.45
C HIS A 70 -11.91 15.29 19.28
N PRO A 71 -11.16 15.13 18.17
CA PRO A 71 -11.63 14.32 17.04
C PRO A 71 -11.60 12.83 17.36
N THR A 72 -12.39 12.11 16.59
CA THR A 72 -12.33 10.65 16.50
C THR A 72 -11.57 10.23 15.22
N ASP A 73 -11.24 8.95 15.10
CA ASP A 73 -10.69 8.35 13.89
C ASP A 73 -11.62 8.54 12.67
N ARG A 74 -12.95 8.55 12.91
CA ARG A 74 -13.95 8.78 11.87
C ARG A 74 -13.91 10.20 11.31
N ASP A 75 -13.59 11.18 12.12
CA ASP A 75 -13.45 12.57 11.67
C ASP A 75 -12.27 12.72 10.72
N PHE A 76 -11.15 12.06 11.02
CA PHE A 76 -10.00 11.98 10.13
C PHE A 76 -10.35 11.27 8.82
N LEU A 77 -11.00 10.10 8.90
CA LEU A 77 -11.43 9.33 7.74
C LEU A 77 -12.37 10.14 6.84
N HIS A 78 -13.31 10.88 7.43
CA HIS A 78 -14.24 11.73 6.68
C HIS A 78 -13.51 12.79 5.85
N ILE A 79 -12.54 13.49 6.45
CA ILE A 79 -11.71 14.47 5.74
C ILE A 79 -10.89 13.81 4.63
N ALA A 80 -10.30 12.64 4.91
CA ALA A 80 -9.52 11.91 3.92
C ALA A 80 -10.38 11.52 2.69
N GLN A 81 -11.59 11.05 2.91
CA GLN A 81 -12.53 10.70 1.84
C GLN A 81 -13.02 11.93 1.06
N GLN A 82 -13.31 13.04 1.74
CA GLN A 82 -13.72 14.29 1.08
C GLN A 82 -12.63 14.83 0.14
N ILE A 83 -11.39 14.86 0.59
CA ILE A 83 -10.27 15.42 -0.18
C ILE A 83 -9.84 14.50 -1.32
N SER A 84 -9.76 13.20 -1.08
CA SER A 84 -9.33 12.23 -2.08
C SER A 84 -10.42 11.84 -3.08
N GLY A 85 -11.71 11.98 -2.72
CA GLY A 85 -12.83 11.43 -3.46
C GLY A 85 -12.95 9.90 -3.40
N MET A 86 -12.08 9.25 -2.63
CA MET A 86 -12.00 7.79 -2.52
C MET A 86 -12.86 7.25 -1.40
N ASP A 87 -13.33 5.99 -1.51
CA ASP A 87 -13.83 5.24 -0.38
C ASP A 87 -12.64 4.59 0.35
N LEU A 88 -12.37 5.02 1.58
CA LEU A 88 -11.25 4.58 2.41
C LEU A 88 -11.69 3.75 3.63
N LYS A 89 -12.99 3.42 3.75
CA LYS A 89 -13.52 2.66 4.89
C LYS A 89 -12.90 1.28 5.01
N TRP A 90 -12.62 0.64 3.88
CA TRP A 90 -11.97 -0.66 3.83
C TRP A 90 -10.55 -0.59 4.41
N PHE A 91 -9.75 0.41 4.01
CA PHE A 91 -8.38 0.59 4.50
C PHE A 91 -8.38 0.88 6.00
N HIS A 92 -9.19 1.83 6.45
CA HIS A 92 -9.36 2.12 7.88
C HIS A 92 -9.75 0.87 8.66
N HIS A 93 -10.74 0.10 8.19
CA HIS A 93 -11.18 -1.12 8.87
C HIS A 93 -10.06 -2.14 8.99
N TYR A 94 -9.40 -2.49 7.89
CA TYR A 94 -8.34 -3.50 7.92
C TYR A 94 -7.15 -3.06 8.78
N TRP A 95 -6.70 -1.82 8.61
CA TRP A 95 -5.49 -1.34 9.27
C TRP A 95 -5.69 -1.03 10.76
N ILE A 96 -6.80 -0.43 11.14
CA ILE A 96 -7.05 0.03 12.53
C ILE A 96 -7.71 -1.05 13.37
N ASN A 97 -8.66 -1.82 12.79
CA ASN A 97 -9.52 -2.71 13.58
C ASN A 97 -9.06 -4.18 13.55
N THR A 98 -8.05 -4.52 12.75
CA THR A 98 -7.60 -5.90 12.60
C THR A 98 -6.08 -6.03 12.72
N THR A 99 -5.62 -7.28 12.82
CA THR A 99 -4.21 -7.67 12.75
C THR A 99 -3.86 -8.36 11.41
N LYS A 100 -4.69 -8.13 10.40
CA LYS A 100 -4.48 -8.67 9.06
C LYS A 100 -3.30 -7.98 8.39
N THR A 101 -2.59 -8.73 7.56
CA THR A 101 -1.32 -8.29 6.97
C THR A 101 -1.41 -8.08 5.46
N ILE A 102 -0.53 -7.24 4.96
CA ILE A 102 -0.24 -7.06 3.53
C ILE A 102 0.87 -8.03 3.16
N ASP A 103 0.67 -8.81 2.10
CA ASP A 103 1.70 -9.66 1.48
C ASP A 103 1.34 -9.82 -0.01
N TYR A 104 2.03 -9.10 -0.87
CA TYR A 104 1.91 -9.19 -2.32
C TYR A 104 3.19 -9.74 -2.92
N ALA A 105 3.08 -10.46 -4.02
CA ALA A 105 4.23 -11.09 -4.66
C ALA A 105 4.13 -11.07 -6.20
N ILE A 106 5.27 -11.12 -6.84
CA ILE A 106 5.38 -11.52 -8.25
C ILE A 106 5.32 -13.04 -8.30
N LYS A 107 4.18 -13.60 -8.74
CA LYS A 107 3.94 -15.05 -8.77
C LYS A 107 4.60 -15.73 -9.96
N ASP A 108 4.46 -15.12 -11.15
CA ASP A 108 4.95 -15.71 -12.41
C ASP A 108 5.29 -14.62 -13.42
N VAL A 109 6.27 -14.89 -14.28
CA VAL A 109 6.66 -14.00 -15.38
C VAL A 109 6.89 -14.82 -16.63
N LYS A 110 6.14 -14.54 -17.70
CA LYS A 110 6.25 -15.16 -19.02
C LYS A 110 6.76 -14.16 -20.03
N TYR A 111 7.89 -14.46 -20.65
CA TYR A 111 8.49 -13.65 -21.69
C TYR A 111 8.03 -14.12 -23.05
N ASN A 112 7.52 -13.19 -23.87
CA ASN A 112 7.17 -13.39 -25.27
C ASN A 112 8.13 -12.57 -26.16
N ASP A 113 7.99 -12.68 -27.47
CA ASP A 113 8.90 -12.03 -28.43
C ASP A 113 8.96 -10.51 -28.26
N ASP A 114 7.80 -9.83 -28.05
CA ASP A 114 7.68 -8.39 -27.96
C ASP A 114 7.01 -7.90 -26.64
N SER A 115 6.73 -8.81 -25.72
CA SER A 115 6.00 -8.46 -24.49
C SER A 115 6.39 -9.37 -23.34
N THR A 116 6.03 -8.95 -22.13
CA THR A 116 6.18 -9.76 -20.93
C THR A 116 4.84 -9.76 -20.17
N THR A 117 4.37 -10.95 -19.81
CA THR A 117 3.15 -11.14 -18.99
C THR A 117 3.57 -11.46 -17.57
N ILE A 118 3.07 -10.68 -16.63
CA ILE A 118 3.36 -10.79 -15.19
C ILE A 118 2.09 -11.15 -14.45
N THR A 119 2.14 -12.15 -13.59
CA THR A 119 1.07 -12.48 -12.65
C THR A 119 1.48 -12.08 -11.26
N LEU A 120 0.72 -11.15 -10.65
CA LEU A 120 0.83 -10.74 -9.26
C LEU A 120 -0.14 -11.55 -8.40
N VAL A 121 0.19 -11.76 -7.14
CA VAL A 121 -0.66 -12.45 -6.17
C VAL A 121 -0.74 -11.69 -4.86
N ASN A 122 -1.92 -11.67 -4.24
CA ASN A 122 -2.12 -11.25 -2.86
C ASN A 122 -2.11 -12.49 -1.96
N ASN A 123 -1.01 -12.73 -1.27
CA ASN A 123 -0.87 -13.80 -0.27
C ASN A 123 -1.45 -13.37 1.09
N GLY A 124 -1.53 -12.07 1.31
CA GLY A 124 -2.04 -11.48 2.55
C GLY A 124 -3.58 -11.45 2.62
N GLU A 125 -4.07 -10.70 3.60
CA GLU A 125 -5.49 -10.55 3.87
C GLU A 125 -5.98 -9.12 3.66
N VAL A 126 -5.07 -8.14 3.65
CA VAL A 126 -5.40 -6.72 3.42
C VAL A 126 -5.31 -6.44 1.92
N PRO A 127 -6.42 -6.05 1.29
CA PRO A 127 -6.37 -5.61 -0.10
C PRO A 127 -5.72 -4.23 -0.19
N MET A 128 -4.77 -4.04 -1.14
CA MET A 128 -4.13 -2.75 -1.41
C MET A 128 -4.12 -2.48 -2.92
N PRO A 129 -4.25 -1.22 -3.36
CA PRO A 129 -3.86 -0.87 -4.72
C PRO A 129 -2.37 -1.12 -4.89
N ILE A 130 -1.93 -1.49 -6.08
CA ILE A 130 -0.52 -1.84 -6.31
C ILE A 130 0.11 -0.88 -7.30
N ASP A 131 1.22 -0.29 -6.89
CA ASP A 131 2.17 0.37 -7.79
C ASP A 131 3.19 -0.66 -8.24
N PHE A 132 3.13 -1.03 -9.51
CA PHE A 132 4.07 -1.94 -10.13
C PHE A 132 5.02 -1.17 -11.03
N SER A 133 6.32 -1.37 -10.88
CA SER A 133 7.33 -0.66 -11.66
C SER A 133 8.27 -1.62 -12.36
N ILE A 134 8.75 -1.19 -13.51
CA ILE A 134 9.83 -1.85 -14.25
C ILE A 134 11.01 -0.91 -14.34
N PHE A 135 12.21 -1.44 -14.15
CA PHE A 135 13.45 -0.78 -14.44
C PHE A 135 14.09 -1.46 -15.64
N THR A 136 14.34 -0.68 -16.69
CA THR A 136 14.85 -1.17 -17.97
C THR A 136 16.36 -1.08 -18.05
N LYS A 137 17.00 -1.83 -18.98
CA LYS A 137 18.44 -1.81 -19.17
C LYS A 137 18.96 -0.46 -19.70
N ASP A 138 18.13 0.33 -20.36
CA ASP A 138 18.42 1.72 -20.74
C ASP A 138 18.18 2.74 -19.60
N LYS A 139 18.05 2.23 -18.35
CA LYS A 139 17.93 3.01 -17.10
C LYS A 139 16.68 3.88 -17.00
N LYS A 140 15.59 3.46 -17.60
CA LYS A 140 14.27 4.10 -17.42
C LYS A 140 13.45 3.35 -16.39
N THR A 141 12.67 4.09 -15.62
CA THR A 141 11.63 3.53 -14.76
C THR A 141 10.28 3.79 -15.40
N VAL A 142 9.45 2.76 -15.52
CA VAL A 142 8.07 2.87 -15.98
C VAL A 142 7.16 2.36 -14.89
N ASN A 143 6.18 3.17 -14.50
CA ASN A 143 5.32 2.89 -13.38
C ASN A 143 3.89 2.60 -13.84
N TYR A 144 3.27 1.63 -13.23
CA TYR A 144 1.88 1.24 -13.41
C TYR A 144 1.15 1.31 -12.08
N HIS A 145 -0.04 1.87 -12.08
CA HIS A 145 -0.93 1.88 -10.92
C HIS A 145 -2.10 0.96 -11.16
N ILE A 146 -2.28 -0.03 -10.31
CA ILE A 146 -3.36 -1.02 -10.33
C ILE A 146 -4.31 -0.71 -9.18
N PRO A 147 -5.40 0.02 -9.41
CA PRO A 147 -6.34 0.38 -8.35
C PRO A 147 -7.24 -0.80 -7.96
N LEU A 148 -7.84 -0.74 -6.77
CA LEU A 148 -8.88 -1.66 -6.36
C LEU A 148 -10.27 -1.18 -6.82
N ASN A 149 -11.13 -2.11 -7.19
CA ASN A 149 -12.51 -1.79 -7.60
C ASN A 149 -13.39 -1.21 -6.47
N MET A 150 -12.97 -1.34 -5.20
CA MET A 150 -13.67 -0.80 -4.03
C MET A 150 -13.31 0.65 -3.70
N MET A 151 -12.30 1.23 -4.36
CA MET A 151 -11.78 2.57 -4.01
C MET A 151 -12.64 3.72 -4.52
N ARG A 152 -13.59 3.49 -5.42
CA ARG A 152 -14.40 4.48 -6.13
C ARG A 152 -13.63 5.20 -7.24
N THR A 153 -12.44 5.75 -6.96
CA THR A 153 -11.54 6.39 -7.93
C THR A 153 -10.08 6.09 -7.58
N PRO A 154 -9.17 5.95 -8.56
CA PRO A 154 -7.74 5.80 -8.30
C PRO A 154 -7.08 7.15 -7.97
N LYS A 155 -5.87 7.11 -7.42
CA LYS A 155 -5.02 8.31 -7.36
C LYS A 155 -4.64 8.76 -8.78
N THR A 156 -4.47 10.06 -8.95
CA THR A 156 -4.14 10.67 -10.26
C THR A 156 -2.69 11.11 -10.36
N LYS A 157 -2.01 11.25 -9.23
CA LYS A 157 -0.61 11.69 -9.13
C LYS A 157 0.07 11.00 -7.95
N ASP A 158 1.38 10.81 -8.07
CA ASP A 158 2.23 10.38 -6.98
C ASP A 158 3.57 11.12 -7.02
N TYR A 159 4.20 11.25 -5.86
CA TYR A 159 5.53 11.85 -5.72
C TYR A 159 6.62 11.04 -6.46
N PHE A 160 6.44 9.73 -6.59
CA PHE A 160 7.41 8.82 -7.21
C PHE A 160 7.39 8.82 -8.75
N GLY A 161 6.68 9.77 -9.35
CA GLY A 161 6.68 10.01 -10.79
C GLY A 161 5.36 9.66 -11.47
N ASP A 162 5.33 9.89 -12.77
CA ASP A 162 4.19 9.57 -13.61
C ASP A 162 3.97 8.06 -13.68
N PHE A 163 2.70 7.65 -13.81
CA PHE A 163 2.31 6.26 -13.94
C PHE A 163 1.15 6.10 -14.91
N GLN A 164 1.06 4.91 -15.49
CA GLN A 164 -0.11 4.48 -16.25
C GLN A 164 -1.07 3.73 -15.33
N THR A 165 -2.32 4.20 -15.24
CA THR A 165 -3.37 3.47 -14.51
C THR A 165 -3.86 2.30 -15.35
N LEU A 166 -3.83 1.11 -14.77
CA LEU A 166 -4.33 -0.12 -15.36
C LEU A 166 -5.78 -0.42 -14.94
N ASN A 167 -6.34 -1.52 -15.42
CA ASN A 167 -7.65 -2.00 -15.00
C ASN A 167 -7.66 -2.31 -13.50
N TYR A 168 -8.82 -2.14 -12.87
CA TYR A 168 -9.00 -2.43 -11.46
C TYR A 168 -8.69 -3.89 -11.12
N TRP A 169 -7.96 -4.11 -10.04
CA TRP A 169 -7.89 -5.41 -9.39
C TRP A 169 -9.16 -5.62 -8.57
N ASN A 170 -9.88 -6.70 -8.86
CA ASN A 170 -11.01 -7.09 -8.03
C ASN A 170 -10.47 -7.65 -6.70
N TRP A 171 -10.73 -6.96 -5.60
CA TRP A 171 -10.22 -7.31 -4.28
C TRP A 171 -10.60 -8.73 -3.81
N THR A 172 -11.62 -9.35 -4.40
CA THR A 172 -12.03 -10.73 -4.10
C THR A 172 -11.19 -11.79 -4.85
N THR A 173 -10.40 -11.39 -5.84
CA THR A 173 -9.51 -12.29 -6.57
C THR A 173 -8.09 -12.21 -6.04
N LYS A 174 -7.46 -13.37 -5.88
CA LYS A 174 -6.10 -13.46 -5.35
C LYS A 174 -5.03 -13.06 -6.36
N GLU A 175 -5.32 -13.11 -7.63
CA GLU A 175 -4.34 -12.90 -8.69
C GLU A 175 -4.76 -11.78 -9.64
N TYR A 176 -3.75 -11.09 -10.17
CA TYR A 176 -3.88 -10.08 -11.21
C TYR A 176 -2.81 -10.30 -12.27
N THR A 177 -3.20 -10.30 -13.54
CA THR A 177 -2.28 -10.48 -14.66
C THR A 177 -2.24 -9.19 -15.49
N LEU A 178 -1.02 -8.72 -15.75
CA LEU A 178 -0.78 -7.60 -16.66
C LEU A 178 0.23 -8.01 -17.74
N THR A 179 0.11 -7.38 -18.91
CA THR A 179 1.08 -7.54 -20.01
C THR A 179 1.69 -6.19 -20.32
N ILE A 180 3.01 -6.14 -20.34
CA ILE A 180 3.79 -4.93 -20.63
C ILE A 180 4.47 -5.08 -22.00
N PRO A 181 4.63 -3.99 -22.79
CA PRO A 181 5.23 -4.02 -24.12
C PRO A 181 6.77 -3.98 -24.08
N TYR A 182 7.35 -4.89 -23.32
CA TYR A 182 8.80 -5.03 -23.15
C TYR A 182 9.17 -6.51 -23.25
N LYS A 183 10.17 -6.83 -24.05
CA LYS A 183 10.75 -8.18 -24.12
C LYS A 183 11.79 -8.38 -23.01
N LYS A 184 12.15 -9.63 -22.75
CA LYS A 184 13.11 -9.99 -21.68
C LYS A 184 14.41 -9.20 -21.75
N SER A 185 14.95 -9.00 -22.97
CA SER A 185 16.22 -8.30 -23.17
C SER A 185 16.22 -6.83 -22.72
N ASP A 186 15.06 -6.20 -22.64
CA ASP A 186 14.92 -4.79 -22.30
C ASP A 186 14.77 -4.56 -20.79
N LEU A 187 14.42 -5.61 -20.05
CA LEU A 187 14.11 -5.57 -18.62
C LEU A 187 15.34 -5.84 -17.77
N GLN A 188 15.45 -5.14 -16.64
CA GLN A 188 16.46 -5.35 -15.62
C GLN A 188 15.82 -5.77 -14.28
N ILE A 189 14.85 -5.01 -13.79
CA ILE A 189 14.13 -5.28 -12.53
C ILE A 189 12.64 -5.09 -12.74
N LEU A 190 11.87 -6.01 -12.20
CA LEU A 190 10.42 -5.89 -12.03
C LEU A 190 10.13 -5.78 -10.53
N GLY A 191 9.17 -4.95 -10.11
CA GLY A 191 8.87 -4.88 -8.69
C GLY A 191 7.57 -4.20 -8.33
N ILE A 192 7.05 -4.64 -7.20
CA ILE A 192 5.93 -4.05 -6.49
C ILE A 192 6.49 -3.00 -5.53
N ASP A 193 5.87 -1.82 -5.49
CA ASP A 193 6.20 -0.75 -4.56
C ASP A 193 7.69 -0.38 -4.49
N PHE A 194 8.24 0.14 -5.58
CA PHE A 194 9.60 0.72 -5.57
C PHE A 194 9.75 1.87 -4.57
N SER A 195 8.65 2.46 -4.15
CA SER A 195 8.64 3.52 -3.13
C SER A 195 8.87 3.02 -1.70
N GLN A 196 8.73 1.71 -1.46
CA GLN A 196 8.85 1.06 -0.16
C GLN A 196 7.93 1.67 0.92
N ARG A 197 6.70 1.98 0.54
CA ARG A 197 5.66 2.52 1.43
C ARG A 197 4.68 1.48 1.94
N LEU A 198 4.55 0.33 1.26
CA LEU A 198 3.73 -0.78 1.75
C LEU A 198 4.40 -1.47 2.92
N ALA A 199 3.64 -1.69 3.99
CA ALA A 199 4.06 -2.49 5.12
C ALA A 199 3.89 -4.00 4.83
N ASP A 200 4.41 -4.43 3.70
CA ASP A 200 4.41 -5.82 3.28
C ASP A 200 5.24 -6.68 4.23
N VAL A 201 4.67 -7.78 4.72
CA VAL A 201 5.34 -8.64 5.70
C VAL A 201 6.39 -9.56 5.08
N ASN A 202 6.45 -9.63 3.74
CA ASN A 202 7.40 -10.45 2.99
C ASN A 202 7.98 -9.70 1.76
N PRO A 203 8.67 -8.56 1.96
CA PRO A 203 9.09 -7.69 0.86
C PRO A 203 10.11 -8.32 -0.09
N GLU A 204 10.69 -9.47 0.23
CA GLU A 204 11.66 -10.15 -0.61
C GLU A 204 11.01 -10.74 -1.89
N ASN A 205 9.72 -11.04 -1.85
CA ASN A 205 8.97 -11.59 -3.00
C ASN A 205 8.38 -10.49 -3.91
N ASN A 206 8.58 -9.23 -3.57
CA ASN A 206 8.10 -8.06 -4.32
C ASN A 206 8.98 -7.72 -5.53
N PHE A 207 10.20 -8.24 -5.60
CA PHE A 207 11.17 -7.87 -6.62
C PHE A 207 11.69 -9.09 -7.38
N LEU A 208 11.91 -8.89 -8.68
CA LEU A 208 12.52 -9.89 -9.56
C LEU A 208 13.61 -9.24 -10.43
N GLU A 209 14.85 -9.69 -10.29
CA GLU A 209 15.94 -9.38 -11.24
C GLU A 209 15.81 -10.26 -12.49
N VAL A 210 15.78 -9.63 -13.66
CA VAL A 210 15.68 -10.31 -14.94
C VAL A 210 17.10 -10.64 -15.44
N LYS A 211 17.46 -11.92 -15.37
CA LYS A 211 18.76 -12.47 -15.81
C LYS A 211 18.77 -12.85 -17.27
#